data_f804e5c61f27c2e446de19b01682d562
#
_entry.id   f804e5c61f27c2e446de19b01682d562
#
_cell.length_a   1.000
_cell.length_b   1.000
_cell.length_c   1.000
_cell.angle_alpha   90.00
_cell.angle_beta   90.00
_cell.angle_gamma   90.00
#
_symmetry.space_group_name_H-M   'P 1'
#
loop_
_entity.id
_entity.type
_entity.pdbx_description
1 polymer ?
#
loop_
_entity_poly.entity_id
_entity_poly.type
_entity_poly.pdbx_seq_one_letter_code
_entity_poly.pdbx_strand_id
1 'polypeptide(L)'
;VNTAIMERAERGELRLGWLDADTAGPTRRIGNFFVWLFALVMAYPYLPGADTEAFKGVSVLLGLMVSLGAANIVGQALSGLTLMYRRSLRVGEYVRISDTEGTVVAVGMFATRLHTGMGEEVTLPNTTIVGSTVRNFSRLAADGAFILHTAVTIGYATPWRQVHAMLLEAARRTPGVAQDPPPYVVQTALSDF
;
A
#
# COMPACT_ATOMS: atom_id res chain seq x y z
N VAL A 1 -27.89 -11.05 20.56
CA VAL A 1 -26.60 -10.83 21.22
C VAL A 1 -25.73 -9.87 20.37
N ASN A 2 -25.66 -10.07 19.04
CA ASN A 2 -24.82 -9.24 18.15
C ASN A 2 -25.26 -7.76 18.07
N THR A 3 -26.57 -7.51 18.07
CA THR A 3 -27.15 -6.15 18.01
C THR A 3 -26.83 -5.32 19.25
N ALA A 4 -26.92 -5.93 20.44
CA ALA A 4 -26.69 -5.23 21.70
C ALA A 4 -25.21 -4.82 21.91
N ILE A 5 -24.27 -5.62 21.44
CA ILE A 5 -22.83 -5.31 21.52
C ILE A 5 -22.48 -4.15 20.57
N MET A 6 -23.02 -4.19 19.35
CA MET A 6 -22.80 -3.15 18.33
C MET A 6 -23.48 -1.82 18.70
N GLU A 7 -24.67 -1.83 19.30
CA GLU A 7 -25.33 -0.62 19.82
C GLU A 7 -24.57 0.04 20.96
N ARG A 8 -23.86 -0.74 21.79
CA ARG A 8 -22.97 -0.21 22.83
C ARG A 8 -21.68 0.37 22.24
N ALA A 9 -21.17 -0.22 21.14
CA ALA A 9 -20.03 0.32 20.40
C ALA A 9 -20.39 1.63 19.67
N GLU A 10 -21.60 1.72 19.06
CA GLU A 10 -22.12 2.96 18.47
C GLU A 10 -22.30 4.09 19.51
N ARG A 11 -22.62 3.76 20.76
CA ARG A 11 -22.72 4.71 21.86
C ARG A 11 -21.38 5.08 22.51
N GLY A 12 -20.26 4.55 22.00
CA GLY A 12 -18.93 4.82 22.53
C GLY A 12 -18.62 4.17 23.88
N GLU A 13 -19.51 3.28 24.37
CA GLU A 13 -19.36 2.58 25.66
C GLU A 13 -18.31 1.45 25.59
N LEU A 14 -18.02 0.93 24.37
CA LEU A 14 -17.02 -0.10 24.12
C LEU A 14 -15.96 0.45 23.15
N ARG A 15 -14.82 0.85 23.67
CA ARG A 15 -13.63 1.14 22.87
C ARG A 15 -12.93 -0.16 22.48
N LEU A 16 -13.36 -0.76 21.39
CA LEU A 16 -12.61 -1.82 20.74
C LEU A 16 -11.60 -1.11 19.81
N GLY A 17 -10.32 -1.26 20.06
CA GLY A 17 -9.24 -0.53 19.38
C GLY A 17 -9.17 -0.70 17.84
N TRP A 18 -10.09 -1.46 17.25
CA TRP A 18 -10.24 -1.69 15.81
C TRP A 18 -11.63 -1.25 15.28
N LEU A 19 -12.52 -0.73 16.13
CA LEU A 19 -13.89 -0.32 15.77
C LEU A 19 -14.12 1.12 16.22
N ASP A 20 -14.02 2.06 15.27
CA ASP A 20 -14.39 3.45 15.46
C ASP A 20 -15.91 3.63 15.34
N ALA A 21 -16.46 4.68 15.96
CA ALA A 21 -17.88 5.00 15.92
C ALA A 21 -18.42 5.12 14.48
N ASP A 22 -17.60 5.64 13.56
CA ASP A 22 -17.94 5.82 12.16
C ASP A 22 -18.01 4.50 11.38
N THR A 23 -17.28 3.47 11.81
CA THR A 23 -17.23 2.15 11.17
C THR A 23 -18.20 1.14 11.79
N ALA A 24 -18.74 1.41 12.97
CA ALA A 24 -19.63 0.50 13.70
C ALA A 24 -20.94 0.21 12.92
N GLY A 25 -21.55 1.24 12.34
CA GLY A 25 -22.75 1.11 11.52
C GLY A 25 -22.58 0.24 10.27
N PRO A 26 -21.60 0.54 9.39
CA PRO A 26 -21.26 -0.32 8.24
C PRO A 26 -20.91 -1.75 8.67
N THR A 27 -20.10 -1.94 9.70
CA THR A 27 -19.69 -3.27 10.21
C THR A 27 -20.90 -4.10 10.64
N ARG A 28 -21.88 -3.48 11.31
CA ARG A 28 -23.14 -4.14 11.70
C ARG A 28 -23.93 -4.62 10.48
N ARG A 29 -24.01 -3.81 9.42
CA ARG A 29 -24.72 -4.18 8.19
C ARG A 29 -24.03 -5.36 7.51
N ILE A 30 -22.72 -5.34 7.43
CA ILE A 30 -21.91 -6.44 6.88
C ILE A 30 -22.10 -7.71 7.71
N GLY A 31 -22.01 -7.62 9.04
CA GLY A 31 -22.23 -8.75 9.94
C GLY A 31 -23.63 -9.36 9.78
N ASN A 32 -24.66 -8.52 9.75
CA ASN A 32 -26.03 -8.97 9.50
C ASN A 32 -26.19 -9.63 8.12
N PHE A 33 -25.56 -9.08 7.08
CA PHE A 33 -25.56 -9.68 5.75
C PHE A 33 -25.00 -11.12 5.79
N PHE A 34 -23.86 -11.33 6.43
CA PHE A 34 -23.28 -12.68 6.56
C PHE A 34 -24.16 -13.63 7.39
N VAL A 35 -24.80 -13.16 8.44
CA VAL A 35 -25.73 -13.98 9.22
C VAL A 35 -26.94 -14.41 8.37
N TRP A 36 -27.51 -13.47 7.61
CA TRP A 36 -28.62 -13.79 6.71
C TRP A 36 -28.20 -14.69 5.54
N LEU A 37 -27.01 -14.47 4.98
CA LEU A 37 -26.45 -15.33 3.95
C LEU A 37 -26.25 -16.76 4.48
N PHE A 38 -25.67 -16.89 5.67
CA PHE A 38 -25.50 -18.19 6.32
C PHE A 38 -26.84 -18.88 6.60
N ALA A 39 -27.83 -18.14 7.12
CA ALA A 39 -29.18 -18.67 7.33
C ALA A 39 -29.82 -19.16 6.03
N LEU A 40 -29.64 -18.42 4.92
CA LEU A 40 -30.12 -18.79 3.61
C LEU A 40 -29.48 -20.10 3.11
N VAL A 41 -28.15 -20.22 3.28
CA VAL A 41 -27.41 -21.43 2.91
C VAL A 41 -27.88 -22.65 3.73
N MET A 42 -28.12 -22.45 5.03
CA MET A 42 -28.67 -23.50 5.89
C MET A 42 -30.14 -23.86 5.58
N ALA A 43 -30.91 -22.90 5.08
CA ALA A 43 -32.29 -23.14 4.67
C ALA A 43 -32.38 -23.80 3.28
N TYR A 44 -31.30 -23.78 2.49
CA TYR A 44 -31.25 -24.30 1.12
C TYR A 44 -31.88 -25.70 0.97
N PRO A 45 -31.53 -26.75 1.77
CA PRO A 45 -32.08 -28.08 1.62
C PRO A 45 -33.59 -28.18 1.85
N TYR A 46 -34.18 -27.17 2.50
CA TYR A 46 -35.61 -27.15 2.85
C TYR A 46 -36.45 -26.36 1.82
N LEU A 47 -35.81 -25.74 0.81
CA LEU A 47 -36.51 -24.99 -0.21
C LEU A 47 -37.17 -25.95 -1.22
N PRO A 48 -38.48 -25.77 -1.54
CA PRO A 48 -39.13 -26.55 -2.55
C PRO A 48 -38.47 -26.32 -3.92
N GLY A 49 -38.07 -27.40 -4.58
CA GLY A 49 -37.38 -27.30 -5.87
C GLY A 49 -35.86 -27.17 -5.81
N ALA A 50 -35.22 -27.18 -4.63
CA ALA A 50 -33.76 -27.11 -4.48
C ALA A 50 -33.04 -28.29 -5.19
N ASP A 51 -33.70 -29.42 -5.30
CA ASP A 51 -33.13 -30.62 -5.97
C ASP A 51 -33.24 -30.58 -7.51
N THR A 52 -33.94 -29.63 -8.07
CA THR A 52 -34.09 -29.53 -9.53
C THR A 52 -32.77 -29.07 -10.19
N GLU A 53 -32.46 -29.66 -11.36
CA GLU A 53 -31.28 -29.31 -12.13
C GLU A 53 -31.24 -27.79 -12.52
N ALA A 54 -32.41 -27.21 -12.78
CA ALA A 54 -32.54 -25.80 -13.07
C ALA A 54 -32.11 -24.93 -11.89
N PHE A 55 -32.54 -25.26 -10.66
CA PHE A 55 -32.18 -24.52 -9.45
C PHE A 55 -30.66 -24.66 -9.14
N LYS A 56 -30.11 -25.86 -9.31
CA LYS A 56 -28.66 -26.11 -9.18
C LYS A 56 -27.88 -25.27 -10.19
N GLY A 57 -28.28 -25.25 -11.45
CA GLY A 57 -27.64 -24.49 -12.51
C GLY A 57 -27.63 -22.97 -12.22
N VAL A 58 -28.77 -22.41 -11.81
CA VAL A 58 -28.86 -20.99 -11.41
C VAL A 58 -27.99 -20.68 -10.20
N SER A 59 -27.96 -21.56 -9.19
CA SER A 59 -27.15 -21.39 -7.99
C SER A 59 -25.66 -21.35 -8.30
N VAL A 60 -25.19 -22.24 -9.18
CA VAL A 60 -23.80 -22.26 -9.66
C VAL A 60 -23.46 -20.96 -10.41
N LEU A 61 -24.35 -20.53 -11.31
CA LEU A 61 -24.14 -19.29 -12.06
C LEU A 61 -24.04 -18.07 -11.12
N LEU A 62 -24.95 -17.95 -10.15
CA LEU A 62 -24.90 -16.87 -9.16
C LEU A 62 -23.64 -16.95 -8.32
N GLY A 63 -23.24 -18.14 -7.90
CA GLY A 63 -21.99 -18.34 -7.16
C GLY A 63 -20.75 -17.88 -7.93
N LEU A 64 -20.69 -18.20 -9.22
CA LEU A 64 -19.60 -17.74 -10.10
C LEU A 64 -19.60 -16.22 -10.26
N MET A 65 -20.76 -15.59 -10.46
CA MET A 65 -20.89 -14.15 -10.59
C MET A 65 -20.39 -13.43 -9.32
N VAL A 66 -20.81 -13.91 -8.14
CA VAL A 66 -20.37 -13.36 -6.85
C VAL A 66 -18.86 -13.57 -6.65
N SER A 67 -18.36 -14.77 -6.99
CA SER A 67 -16.93 -15.10 -6.86
C SER A 67 -16.06 -14.19 -7.74
N LEU A 68 -16.43 -13.99 -8.99
CA LEU A 68 -15.71 -13.10 -9.91
C LEU A 68 -15.77 -11.63 -9.43
N GLY A 69 -16.94 -11.19 -8.94
CA GLY A 69 -17.08 -9.83 -8.39
C GLY A 69 -16.26 -9.59 -7.12
N ALA A 70 -16.11 -10.61 -6.28
CA ALA A 70 -15.34 -10.50 -5.02
C ALA A 70 -13.82 -10.65 -5.21
N ALA A 71 -13.35 -11.13 -6.34
CA ALA A 71 -11.94 -11.49 -6.57
C ALA A 71 -10.97 -10.33 -6.26
N ASN A 72 -11.31 -9.10 -6.65
CA ASN A 72 -10.49 -7.92 -6.38
C ASN A 72 -10.37 -7.61 -4.88
N ILE A 73 -11.45 -7.73 -4.13
CA ILE A 73 -11.46 -7.47 -2.68
C ILE A 73 -10.59 -8.49 -1.96
N VAL A 74 -10.76 -9.77 -2.31
CA VAL A 74 -9.95 -10.87 -1.76
C VAL A 74 -8.49 -10.68 -2.14
N GLY A 75 -8.20 -10.31 -3.40
CA GLY A 75 -6.85 -10.04 -3.87
C GLY A 75 -6.16 -8.91 -3.09
N GLN A 76 -6.86 -7.82 -2.81
CA GLN A 76 -6.33 -6.71 -2.00
C GLN A 76 -6.05 -7.14 -0.55
N ALA A 77 -6.95 -7.91 0.06
CA ALA A 77 -6.77 -8.41 1.42
C ALA A 77 -5.56 -9.36 1.51
N LEU A 78 -5.42 -10.31 0.58
CA LEU A 78 -4.29 -11.22 0.51
C LEU A 78 -2.97 -10.49 0.24
N SER A 79 -2.98 -9.46 -0.60
CA SER A 79 -1.83 -8.60 -0.85
C SER A 79 -1.42 -7.85 0.42
N GLY A 80 -2.39 -7.30 1.17
CA GLY A 80 -2.14 -6.64 2.45
C GLY A 80 -1.52 -7.58 3.48
N LEU A 81 -2.07 -8.79 3.62
CA LEU A 81 -1.48 -9.83 4.48
C LEU A 81 -0.05 -10.16 4.04
N THR A 82 0.18 -10.30 2.74
CA THR A 82 1.53 -10.58 2.19
C THR A 82 2.52 -9.48 2.56
N LEU A 83 2.14 -8.21 2.41
CA LEU A 83 3.00 -7.07 2.77
C LEU A 83 3.33 -7.06 4.27
N MET A 84 2.32 -7.30 5.13
CA MET A 84 2.48 -7.33 6.58
C MET A 84 3.35 -8.50 7.04
N TYR A 85 3.08 -9.73 6.58
CA TYR A 85 3.82 -10.91 7.01
C TYR A 85 5.24 -10.96 6.46
N ARG A 86 5.46 -10.56 5.21
CA ARG A 86 6.81 -10.46 4.62
C ARG A 86 7.58 -9.27 5.18
N ARG A 87 6.93 -8.37 5.89
CA ARG A 87 7.51 -7.11 6.35
C ARG A 87 8.19 -6.36 5.20
N SER A 88 7.58 -6.40 4.02
CA SER A 88 8.13 -5.76 2.82
C SER A 88 8.18 -4.23 2.97
N LEU A 89 7.24 -3.68 3.72
CA LEU A 89 7.15 -2.27 4.08
C LEU A 89 6.95 -2.15 5.59
N ARG A 90 7.57 -1.14 6.19
CA ARG A 90 7.36 -0.78 7.61
C ARG A 90 7.00 0.69 7.71
N VAL A 91 6.19 1.00 8.70
CA VAL A 91 5.88 2.40 9.03
C VAL A 91 7.18 3.15 9.36
N GLY A 92 7.33 4.35 8.80
CA GLY A 92 8.52 5.17 8.92
C GLY A 92 9.58 4.95 7.84
N GLU A 93 9.50 3.89 7.02
CA GLU A 93 10.43 3.70 5.90
C GLU A 93 10.11 4.67 4.74
N TYR A 94 11.14 5.26 4.15
CA TYR A 94 11.03 6.07 2.94
C TYR A 94 11.20 5.17 1.72
N VAL A 95 10.20 5.17 0.87
CA VAL A 95 10.10 4.23 -0.25
C VAL A 95 9.63 4.92 -1.52
N ARG A 96 10.01 4.34 -2.67
CA ARG A 96 9.42 4.66 -3.97
C ARG A 96 8.67 3.43 -4.48
N ILE A 97 7.41 3.61 -4.79
CA ILE A 97 6.53 2.57 -5.33
C ILE A 97 6.04 3.09 -6.69
N SER A 98 6.52 2.48 -7.79
CA SER A 98 6.36 3.03 -9.14
C SER A 98 6.86 4.48 -9.19
N ASP A 99 5.98 5.44 -9.45
CA ASP A 99 6.31 6.86 -9.57
C ASP A 99 6.04 7.66 -8.28
N THR A 100 5.50 7.01 -7.25
CA THR A 100 5.17 7.67 -5.97
C THR A 100 6.26 7.46 -4.95
N GLU A 101 6.80 8.56 -4.41
CA GLU A 101 7.77 8.53 -3.31
C GLU A 101 7.17 9.10 -2.03
N GLY A 102 7.50 8.47 -0.91
CA GLY A 102 7.07 8.99 0.38
C GLY A 102 7.45 8.09 1.54
N THR A 103 7.14 8.58 2.73
CA THR A 103 7.28 7.81 3.97
C THR A 103 6.03 6.99 4.22
N VAL A 104 6.19 5.73 4.54
CA VAL A 104 5.07 4.84 4.90
C VAL A 104 4.48 5.28 6.23
N VAL A 105 3.20 5.69 6.21
CA VAL A 105 2.44 6.11 7.40
C VAL A 105 1.71 4.93 8.02
N ALA A 106 1.08 4.12 7.18
CA ALA A 106 0.32 2.96 7.63
C ALA A 106 0.27 1.88 6.54
N VAL A 107 0.35 0.63 6.96
CA VAL A 107 0.11 -0.54 6.12
C VAL A 107 -1.19 -1.19 6.58
N GLY A 108 -2.26 -0.97 5.83
CA GLY A 108 -3.58 -1.53 6.11
C GLY A 108 -3.82 -2.85 5.41
N MET A 109 -4.99 -3.46 5.65
CA MET A 109 -5.38 -4.73 5.03
C MET A 109 -5.62 -4.60 3.52
N PHE A 110 -6.18 -3.47 3.06
CA PHE A 110 -6.55 -3.25 1.66
C PHE A 110 -5.65 -2.23 0.96
N ALA A 111 -5.12 -1.28 1.71
CA ALA A 111 -4.33 -0.18 1.18
C ALA A 111 -3.22 0.23 2.14
N THR A 112 -2.15 0.78 1.58
CA THR A 112 -1.02 1.38 2.29
C THR A 112 -1.03 2.88 2.07
N ARG A 113 -0.77 3.67 3.11
CA ARG A 113 -0.71 5.13 3.05
C ARG A 113 0.73 5.61 3.12
N LEU A 114 1.06 6.53 2.21
CA LEU A 114 2.34 7.20 2.13
C LEU A 114 2.14 8.69 2.34
N HIS A 115 3.08 9.33 3.01
CA HIS A 115 3.18 10.79 3.09
C HIS A 115 4.31 11.25 2.18
N THR A 116 3.99 12.02 1.16
CA THR A 116 4.97 12.50 0.18
C THR A 116 5.76 13.69 0.70
N GLY A 117 6.91 13.97 0.08
CA GLY A 117 7.70 15.16 0.40
C GLY A 117 7.00 16.51 0.11
N MET A 118 5.90 16.49 -0.66
CA MET A 118 5.05 17.66 -0.95
C MET A 118 3.96 17.87 0.11
N GLY A 119 3.91 17.03 1.16
CA GLY A 119 2.90 17.14 2.21
C GLY A 119 1.56 16.48 1.87
N GLU A 120 1.50 15.65 0.84
CA GLU A 120 0.31 14.92 0.42
C GLU A 120 0.26 13.54 1.06
N GLU A 121 -0.93 13.06 1.41
CA GLU A 121 -1.16 11.67 1.76
C GLU A 121 -1.67 10.90 0.52
N VAL A 122 -0.90 9.92 0.08
CA VAL A 122 -1.24 9.06 -1.05
C VAL A 122 -1.62 7.68 -0.53
N THR A 123 -2.80 7.21 -0.94
CA THR A 123 -3.30 5.87 -0.60
C THR A 123 -3.15 4.94 -1.80
N LEU A 124 -2.34 3.91 -1.67
CA LEU A 124 -2.07 2.91 -2.70
C LEU A 124 -2.75 1.58 -2.36
N PRO A 125 -3.55 1.00 -3.28
CA PRO A 125 -4.07 -0.36 -3.12
C PRO A 125 -2.93 -1.38 -2.97
N ASN A 126 -3.06 -2.33 -2.05
CA ASN A 126 -1.99 -3.29 -1.78
C ASN A 126 -1.67 -4.19 -2.98
N THR A 127 -2.64 -4.47 -3.85
CA THR A 127 -2.42 -5.20 -5.10
C THR A 127 -1.47 -4.47 -6.03
N THR A 128 -1.57 -3.13 -6.11
CA THR A 128 -0.66 -2.30 -6.90
C THR A 128 0.77 -2.40 -6.36
N ILE A 129 0.93 -2.35 -5.05
CA ILE A 129 2.25 -2.43 -4.39
C ILE A 129 2.90 -3.78 -4.64
N VAL A 130 2.15 -4.88 -4.47
CA VAL A 130 2.66 -6.25 -4.67
C VAL A 130 3.02 -6.50 -6.14
N GLY A 131 2.28 -5.89 -7.08
CA GLY A 131 2.51 -6.00 -8.52
C GLY A 131 3.56 -5.05 -9.08
N SER A 132 4.12 -4.14 -8.27
CA SER A 132 5.06 -3.11 -8.75
C SER A 132 6.45 -3.24 -8.14
N THR A 133 7.41 -2.52 -8.72
CA THR A 133 8.75 -2.41 -8.15
C THR A 133 8.72 -1.47 -6.95
N VAL A 134 9.15 -1.96 -5.80
CA VAL A 134 9.32 -1.19 -4.57
C VAL A 134 10.81 -0.94 -4.34
N ARG A 135 11.20 0.32 -4.28
CA ARG A 135 12.55 0.75 -3.87
C ARG A 135 12.48 1.27 -2.45
N ASN A 136 13.20 0.63 -1.54
CA ASN A 136 13.26 1.03 -0.15
C ASN A 136 14.60 1.70 0.13
N PHE A 137 14.58 3.00 0.40
CA PHE A 137 15.78 3.79 0.63
C PHE A 137 16.27 3.71 2.08
N SER A 138 15.36 3.42 3.02
CA SER A 138 15.70 3.36 4.45
C SER A 138 16.33 2.04 4.86
N ARG A 139 16.03 0.94 4.17
CA ARG A 139 16.40 -0.41 4.63
C ARG A 139 17.88 -0.75 4.46
N LEU A 140 18.50 -0.28 3.37
CA LEU A 140 19.92 -0.52 3.10
C LEU A 140 20.83 0.53 3.74
N ALA A 141 20.24 1.61 4.23
CA ALA A 141 20.96 2.63 4.97
C ALA A 141 21.14 2.15 6.42
N ALA A 142 22.10 1.26 6.64
CA ALA A 142 22.38 0.69 7.97
C ALA A 142 22.58 1.77 9.06
N ASP A 143 22.95 3.00 8.64
CA ASP A 143 23.19 4.15 9.50
C ASP A 143 22.34 5.39 9.11
N GLY A 144 21.21 5.18 8.43
CA GLY A 144 20.32 6.26 8.01
C GLY A 144 20.77 7.04 6.77
N ALA A 145 21.83 6.62 6.09
CA ALA A 145 22.33 7.23 4.87
C ALA A 145 21.96 6.42 3.63
N PHE A 146 21.54 7.07 2.57
CA PHE A 146 21.32 6.46 1.26
C PHE A 146 22.02 7.29 0.16
N ILE A 147 22.29 6.68 -0.99
CA ILE A 147 22.93 7.38 -2.10
C ILE A 147 21.91 8.30 -2.75
N LEU A 148 22.08 9.60 -2.51
CA LEU A 148 21.34 10.64 -3.21
C LEU A 148 22.08 11.00 -4.49
N HIS A 149 21.39 10.99 -5.62
CA HIS A 149 21.96 11.43 -6.89
C HIS A 149 21.14 12.57 -7.48
N THR A 150 21.84 13.53 -8.07
CA THR A 150 21.25 14.61 -8.86
C THR A 150 21.99 14.69 -10.17
N ALA A 151 21.31 15.09 -11.24
CA ALA A 151 21.89 15.28 -12.55
C ALA A 151 21.95 16.78 -12.86
N VAL A 152 23.05 17.21 -13.45
CA VAL A 152 23.24 18.56 -13.97
C VAL A 152 23.69 18.50 -15.43
N THR A 153 23.19 19.40 -16.24
CA THR A 153 23.61 19.57 -17.63
C THR A 153 24.55 20.76 -17.73
N ILE A 154 25.57 20.62 -18.57
CA ILE A 154 26.64 21.62 -18.69
C ILE A 154 26.99 21.81 -20.15
N GLY A 155 27.21 23.06 -20.56
CA GLY A 155 27.64 23.40 -21.91
C GLY A 155 29.04 22.88 -22.22
N TYR A 156 29.26 22.47 -23.46
CA TYR A 156 30.52 21.90 -23.94
C TYR A 156 31.75 22.85 -23.82
N ALA A 157 31.51 24.17 -23.66
CA ALA A 157 32.58 25.13 -23.48
C ALA A 157 33.32 25.01 -22.14
N THR A 158 32.72 24.32 -21.16
CA THR A 158 33.28 24.20 -19.81
C THR A 158 34.10 22.89 -19.72
N PRO A 159 35.37 22.96 -19.30
CA PRO A 159 36.19 21.75 -19.13
C PRO A 159 35.60 20.81 -18.07
N TRP A 160 35.38 19.56 -18.46
CA TRP A 160 34.73 18.57 -17.57
C TRP A 160 35.45 18.38 -16.23
N ARG A 161 36.79 18.52 -16.20
CA ARG A 161 37.56 18.42 -14.94
C ARG A 161 37.22 19.52 -13.96
N GLN A 162 36.98 20.74 -14.44
CA GLN A 162 36.56 21.87 -13.64
C GLN A 162 35.16 21.62 -13.03
N VAL A 163 34.28 21.06 -13.84
CA VAL A 163 32.93 20.72 -13.41
C VAL A 163 32.95 19.64 -12.32
N HIS A 164 33.73 18.57 -12.50
CA HIS A 164 33.88 17.54 -11.48
C HIS A 164 34.41 18.12 -10.17
N ALA A 165 35.42 18.97 -10.23
CA ALA A 165 35.97 19.63 -9.04
C ALA A 165 34.92 20.51 -8.33
N MET A 166 34.13 21.27 -9.09
CA MET A 166 33.06 22.10 -8.57
C MET A 166 31.96 21.28 -7.88
N LEU A 167 31.51 20.18 -8.52
CA LEU A 167 30.46 19.33 -7.96
C LEU A 167 30.92 18.62 -6.69
N LEU A 168 32.15 18.11 -6.68
CA LEU A 168 32.73 17.49 -5.48
C LEU A 168 32.86 18.48 -4.34
N GLU A 169 33.29 19.70 -4.64
CA GLU A 169 33.41 20.77 -3.63
C GLU A 169 32.02 21.19 -3.11
N ALA A 170 31.01 21.29 -3.99
CA ALA A 170 29.63 21.56 -3.58
C ALA A 170 29.10 20.47 -2.65
N ALA A 171 29.33 19.20 -2.97
CA ALA A 171 28.94 18.07 -2.13
C ALA A 171 29.62 18.11 -0.76
N ARG A 172 30.92 18.45 -0.71
CA ARG A 172 31.66 18.56 0.56
C ARG A 172 31.16 19.70 1.45
N ARG A 173 30.68 20.79 0.86
CA ARG A 173 30.15 21.95 1.59
C ARG A 173 28.69 21.79 2.00
N THR A 174 27.99 20.80 1.45
CA THR A 174 26.57 20.60 1.76
C THR A 174 26.41 19.91 3.10
N PRO A 175 25.73 20.51 4.08
CA PRO A 175 25.46 19.85 5.36
C PRO A 175 24.64 18.60 5.17
N GLY A 176 24.96 17.53 5.90
CA GLY A 176 24.26 16.25 5.84
C GLY A 176 24.76 15.29 4.78
N VAL A 177 25.70 15.68 3.92
CA VAL A 177 26.38 14.78 2.99
C VAL A 177 27.51 14.06 3.71
N ALA A 178 27.44 12.73 3.75
CA ALA A 178 28.48 11.88 4.31
C ALA A 178 29.80 12.06 3.54
N GLN A 179 30.92 12.07 4.25
CA GLN A 179 32.25 12.17 3.65
C GLN A 179 32.95 10.80 3.56
N ASP A 180 32.38 9.81 4.22
CA ASP A 180 32.78 8.41 4.15
C ASP A 180 31.52 7.53 3.97
N PRO A 181 31.37 6.84 2.82
CA PRO A 181 32.21 6.94 1.62
C PRO A 181 32.15 8.32 0.94
N PRO A 182 33.23 8.75 0.27
CA PRO A 182 33.29 10.09 -0.31
C PRO A 182 32.29 10.26 -1.47
N PRO A 183 31.74 11.46 -1.67
CA PRO A 183 30.92 11.76 -2.82
C PRO A 183 31.70 11.61 -4.12
N TYR A 184 31.05 11.16 -5.17
CA TYR A 184 31.67 10.97 -6.49
C TYR A 184 30.81 11.52 -7.61
N VAL A 185 31.44 11.82 -8.74
CA VAL A 185 30.80 12.37 -9.95
C VAL A 185 30.95 11.36 -11.08
N VAL A 186 29.85 11.06 -11.77
CA VAL A 186 29.80 10.17 -12.94
C VAL A 186 29.25 10.93 -14.13
N GLN A 187 29.92 10.79 -15.25
CA GLN A 187 29.43 11.28 -16.54
C GLN A 187 28.51 10.22 -17.15
N THR A 188 27.23 10.53 -17.32
CA THR A 188 26.21 9.56 -17.71
C THR A 188 25.89 9.60 -19.20
N ALA A 189 25.95 10.77 -19.82
CA ALA A 189 25.69 10.94 -21.25
C ALA A 189 26.34 12.20 -21.79
N LEU A 190 26.57 12.22 -23.09
CA LEU A 190 26.80 13.39 -23.89
C LEU A 190 25.48 13.66 -24.62
N SER A 191 24.82 14.76 -24.31
CA SER A 191 23.57 15.16 -24.96
C SER A 191 23.85 16.18 -26.05
N ASP A 192 23.07 16.09 -27.12
CA ASP A 192 22.98 17.17 -28.11
C ASP A 192 22.10 18.28 -27.55
N PHE A 193 22.44 19.52 -27.82
CA PHE A 193 21.63 20.70 -27.48
C PHE A 193 20.63 20.98 -28.57
#